data_2ecb065f7e86e1b35301a2df28aeb620
#
_entry.id   2ecb065f7e86e1b35301a2df28aeb620
#
_cell.length_a   1.000
_cell.length_b   1.000
_cell.length_c   1.000
_cell.angle_alpha   90.00
_cell.angle_beta   90.00
_cell.angle_gamma   90.00
#
_symmetry.space_group_name_H-M   'P 1'
#
loop_
_entity.id
_entity.type
_entity.pdbx_description
1 polymer ?
#
loop_
_entity_poly.entity_id
_entity_poly.type
_entity_poly.pdbx_seq_one_letter_code
_entity_poly.pdbx_strand_id
1 'polypeptide(L)'
;MTDWRAERDRALLTLEREKRPAFRAEAAENLFLLASEDASRAAEFAAALPRLLEDRQPEVRRAAVKLATVVLSGGELSDWLISRLRDEEWQVRLEATGRLADLARPELRGALASLLEDPVPEVRFEAARGIAALKHPAGLEVLVEALDSDFLRFRALGALAQLEDARVLPAVKRLFHKWLLPAFDKTQAAGVLAKQGDAEGAAWLLQRTRKKWSQDRALAVELCGAVKAPGALERLKEILEDPKDECRGAAARGLGWLGDARALPWLAALLQDTGAAEDYRLDAADGLCRLGPPEGREHVRAAVPTFSSPEAREELEEMLQEGT
;
A
#
# COMPACT_ATOMS: atom_id res chain seq x y z
N MET A 1 -14.49 27.95 8.06
CA MET A 1 -14.49 27.11 6.82
C MET A 1 -14.12 28.04 5.68
N THR A 2 -12.96 27.88 5.09
CA THR A 2 -12.55 28.59 3.88
C THR A 2 -13.51 28.27 2.74
N ASP A 3 -13.83 29.26 1.92
CA ASP A 3 -14.67 29.04 0.74
C ASP A 3 -13.82 28.34 -0.34
N TRP A 4 -13.89 27.02 -0.39
CA TRP A 4 -13.14 26.20 -1.34
C TRP A 4 -13.45 26.56 -2.81
N ARG A 5 -14.65 27.09 -3.13
CA ARG A 5 -14.96 27.57 -4.49
C ARG A 5 -14.14 28.80 -4.84
N ALA A 6 -14.00 29.73 -3.91
CA ALA A 6 -13.16 30.91 -4.12
C ALA A 6 -11.68 30.51 -4.26
N GLU A 7 -11.20 29.49 -3.53
CA GLU A 7 -9.84 28.96 -3.66
C GLU A 7 -9.64 28.26 -5.01
N ARG A 8 -10.57 27.41 -5.44
CA ARG A 8 -10.58 26.78 -6.78
C ARG A 8 -10.49 27.83 -7.87
N ASP A 9 -11.38 28.83 -7.83
CA ASP A 9 -11.45 29.89 -8.86
C ASP A 9 -10.18 30.72 -8.91
N ARG A 10 -9.57 30.98 -7.74
CA ARG A 10 -8.25 31.63 -7.65
C ARG A 10 -7.16 30.78 -8.28
N ALA A 11 -7.13 29.47 -8.02
CA ALA A 11 -6.16 28.57 -8.63
C ALA A 11 -6.31 28.51 -10.14
N LEU A 12 -7.54 28.40 -10.65
CA LEU A 12 -7.82 28.44 -12.10
C LEU A 12 -7.39 29.78 -12.73
N LEU A 13 -7.65 30.90 -12.09
CA LEU A 13 -7.23 32.22 -12.56
C LEU A 13 -5.68 32.34 -12.57
N THR A 14 -5.01 31.79 -11.57
CA THR A 14 -3.54 31.72 -11.51
C THR A 14 -3.00 30.92 -12.70
N LEU A 15 -3.55 29.75 -12.95
CA LEU A 15 -3.19 28.92 -14.10
C LEU A 15 -3.42 29.62 -15.45
N GLU A 16 -4.36 30.53 -15.51
CA GLU A 16 -4.66 31.29 -16.72
C GLU A 16 -3.70 32.46 -16.95
N ARG A 17 -3.38 33.23 -15.90
CA ARG A 17 -2.71 34.53 -16.01
C ARG A 17 -1.23 34.51 -15.59
N GLU A 18 -0.85 33.60 -14.71
CA GLU A 18 0.52 33.54 -14.19
C GLU A 18 1.45 32.89 -15.23
N LYS A 19 2.65 33.48 -15.37
CA LYS A 19 3.69 33.01 -16.29
C LYS A 19 4.81 32.25 -15.59
N ARG A 20 4.96 32.46 -14.26
CA ARG A 20 6.03 31.83 -13.48
C ARG A 20 5.69 30.35 -13.21
N PRO A 21 6.59 29.41 -13.57
CA PRO A 21 6.35 27.97 -13.46
C PRO A 21 5.93 27.53 -12.06
N ALA A 22 6.65 27.97 -11.02
CA ALA A 22 6.40 27.55 -9.64
C ALA A 22 4.97 27.86 -9.15
N PHE A 23 4.46 29.06 -9.46
CA PHE A 23 3.10 29.44 -9.04
C PHE A 23 2.01 28.71 -9.81
N ARG A 24 2.28 28.36 -11.07
CA ARG A 24 1.36 27.55 -11.86
C ARG A 24 1.30 26.10 -11.34
N ALA A 25 2.47 25.54 -11.02
CA ALA A 25 2.58 24.21 -10.42
C ALA A 25 1.86 24.15 -9.06
N GLU A 26 2.07 25.16 -8.21
CA GLU A 26 1.38 25.28 -6.92
C GLU A 26 -0.15 25.38 -7.10
N ALA A 27 -0.61 26.21 -8.04
CA ALA A 27 -2.04 26.33 -8.32
C ALA A 27 -2.67 25.01 -8.81
N ALA A 28 -1.95 24.25 -9.65
CA ALA A 28 -2.42 22.94 -10.12
C ALA A 28 -2.47 21.89 -8.98
N GLU A 29 -1.46 21.91 -8.10
CA GLU A 29 -1.45 21.03 -6.92
C GLU A 29 -2.57 21.38 -5.95
N ASN A 30 -2.86 22.66 -5.75
CA ASN A 30 -3.98 23.12 -4.93
C ASN A 30 -5.33 22.64 -5.47
N LEU A 31 -5.53 22.58 -6.79
CA LEU A 31 -6.75 22.02 -7.37
C LEU A 31 -6.91 20.54 -7.01
N PHE A 32 -5.81 19.76 -7.07
CA PHE A 32 -5.83 18.35 -6.66
C PHE A 32 -6.18 18.22 -5.16
N LEU A 33 -5.54 19.00 -4.27
CA LEU A 33 -5.80 18.97 -2.84
C LEU A 33 -7.27 19.29 -2.53
N LEU A 34 -7.80 20.38 -3.09
CA LEU A 34 -9.19 20.79 -2.89
C LEU A 34 -10.20 19.72 -3.38
N ALA A 35 -9.89 19.05 -4.49
CA ALA A 35 -10.73 17.98 -5.00
C ALA A 35 -10.66 16.73 -4.11
N SER A 36 -9.51 16.46 -3.51
CA SER A 36 -9.27 15.30 -2.64
C SER A 36 -9.91 15.41 -1.27
N GLU A 37 -10.15 16.65 -0.78
CA GLU A 37 -10.78 16.87 0.53
C GLU A 37 -12.24 16.38 0.60
N ASP A 38 -12.94 16.35 -0.54
CA ASP A 38 -14.34 15.94 -0.59
C ASP A 38 -14.70 15.42 -2.00
N ALA A 39 -14.81 14.11 -2.12
CA ALA A 39 -15.11 13.43 -3.40
C ALA A 39 -16.42 13.90 -4.06
N SER A 40 -17.38 14.41 -3.27
CA SER A 40 -18.64 14.95 -3.83
C SER A 40 -18.42 16.18 -4.70
N ARG A 41 -17.28 16.86 -4.58
CA ARG A 41 -16.90 18.06 -5.35
C ARG A 41 -16.15 17.72 -6.64
N ALA A 42 -15.72 16.49 -6.82
CA ALA A 42 -14.83 16.07 -7.93
C ALA A 42 -15.31 16.58 -9.30
N ALA A 43 -16.61 16.48 -9.59
CA ALA A 43 -17.19 16.92 -10.86
C ALA A 43 -16.95 18.41 -11.17
N GLU A 44 -16.80 19.27 -10.16
CA GLU A 44 -16.57 20.71 -10.36
C GLU A 44 -15.13 21.02 -10.83
N PHE A 45 -14.23 20.04 -10.82
CA PHE A 45 -12.84 20.14 -11.29
C PHE A 45 -12.63 19.49 -12.67
N ALA A 46 -13.57 18.68 -13.15
CA ALA A 46 -13.44 17.93 -14.40
C ALA A 46 -13.13 18.81 -15.61
N ALA A 47 -13.78 19.98 -15.73
CA ALA A 47 -13.60 20.91 -16.83
C ALA A 47 -12.16 21.47 -16.94
N ALA A 48 -11.37 21.44 -15.86
CA ALA A 48 -9.99 21.91 -15.86
C ALA A 48 -9.00 20.89 -16.45
N LEU A 49 -9.29 19.60 -16.36
CA LEU A 49 -8.37 18.52 -16.71
C LEU A 49 -7.78 18.61 -18.12
N PRO A 50 -8.55 18.78 -19.21
CA PRO A 50 -8.01 18.79 -20.57
C PRO A 50 -6.92 19.86 -20.74
N ARG A 51 -7.17 21.06 -20.18
CA ARG A 51 -6.23 22.17 -20.27
C ARG A 51 -4.96 21.95 -19.44
N LEU A 52 -5.09 21.38 -18.24
CA LEU A 52 -3.96 21.11 -17.36
C LEU A 52 -3.02 20.03 -17.91
N LEU A 53 -3.56 19.04 -18.60
CA LEU A 53 -2.77 17.96 -19.21
C LEU A 53 -1.99 18.37 -20.44
N GLU A 54 -2.38 19.43 -21.10
CA GLU A 54 -1.68 20.00 -22.25
C GLU A 54 -0.80 21.21 -21.87
N ASP A 55 -0.64 21.44 -20.56
CA ASP A 55 0.18 22.54 -20.11
C ASP A 55 1.65 22.35 -20.51
N ARG A 56 2.33 23.45 -20.85
CA ARG A 56 3.75 23.43 -21.22
C ARG A 56 4.66 22.99 -20.07
N GLN A 57 4.18 23.14 -18.83
CA GLN A 57 4.99 22.82 -17.65
C GLN A 57 4.68 21.42 -17.15
N PRO A 58 5.68 20.56 -17.03
CA PRO A 58 5.50 19.18 -16.62
C PRO A 58 4.94 19.05 -15.21
N GLU A 59 5.24 19.98 -14.31
CA GLU A 59 4.70 20.00 -12.95
C GLU A 59 3.18 20.20 -12.96
N VAL A 60 2.65 21.04 -13.86
CA VAL A 60 1.21 21.22 -14.05
C VAL A 60 0.59 19.95 -14.61
N ARG A 61 1.22 19.34 -15.64
CA ARG A 61 0.73 18.07 -16.22
C ARG A 61 0.73 16.94 -15.18
N ARG A 62 1.77 16.89 -14.34
CA ARG A 62 1.84 15.91 -13.23
C ARG A 62 0.73 16.11 -12.21
N ALA A 63 0.45 17.33 -11.80
CA ALA A 63 -0.67 17.64 -10.90
C ALA A 63 -2.02 17.27 -11.54
N ALA A 64 -2.16 17.45 -12.87
CA ALA A 64 -3.34 17.04 -13.62
C ALA A 64 -3.54 15.50 -13.62
N VAL A 65 -2.44 14.72 -13.67
CA VAL A 65 -2.51 13.25 -13.52
C VAL A 65 -3.07 12.87 -12.15
N LYS A 66 -2.62 13.53 -11.08
CA LYS A 66 -3.16 13.33 -9.73
C LYS A 66 -4.65 13.72 -9.66
N LEU A 67 -5.00 14.90 -10.17
CA LEU A 67 -6.38 15.37 -10.19
C LEU A 67 -7.30 14.40 -10.94
N ALA A 68 -6.84 13.82 -12.04
CA ALA A 68 -7.60 12.84 -12.82
C ALA A 68 -8.04 11.64 -11.97
N THR A 69 -7.22 11.18 -11.02
CA THR A 69 -7.58 10.05 -10.15
C THR A 69 -8.71 10.35 -9.16
N VAL A 70 -8.97 11.62 -8.88
CA VAL A 70 -10.08 12.07 -8.03
C VAL A 70 -11.35 12.33 -8.84
N VAL A 71 -11.16 12.84 -10.05
CA VAL A 71 -12.27 13.35 -10.90
C VAL A 71 -12.84 12.30 -11.82
N LEU A 72 -11.99 11.38 -12.31
CA LEU A 72 -12.36 10.36 -13.28
C LEU A 72 -12.41 8.98 -12.64
N SER A 73 -13.13 8.07 -13.26
CA SER A 73 -13.23 6.68 -12.82
C SER A 73 -13.30 5.69 -13.99
N GLY A 74 -13.20 4.41 -13.68
CA GLY A 74 -13.43 3.35 -14.67
C GLY A 74 -12.47 3.39 -15.85
N GLY A 75 -13.01 3.17 -17.05
CA GLY A 75 -12.22 3.14 -18.30
C GLY A 75 -11.69 4.51 -18.68
N GLU A 76 -12.45 5.58 -18.45
CA GLU A 76 -12.03 6.94 -18.75
C GLU A 76 -10.73 7.31 -18.03
N LEU A 77 -10.63 7.01 -16.71
CA LEU A 77 -9.39 7.22 -15.97
C LEU A 77 -8.24 6.42 -16.56
N SER A 78 -8.47 5.15 -16.91
CA SER A 78 -7.43 4.30 -17.50
C SER A 78 -6.91 4.86 -18.82
N ASP A 79 -7.79 5.27 -19.71
CA ASP A 79 -7.43 5.85 -21.03
C ASP A 79 -6.61 7.14 -20.87
N TRP A 80 -7.00 7.96 -19.89
CA TRP A 80 -6.31 9.18 -19.54
C TRP A 80 -4.89 8.91 -19.05
N LEU A 81 -4.72 8.00 -18.11
CA LEU A 81 -3.42 7.61 -17.59
C LEU A 81 -2.54 7.01 -18.69
N ILE A 82 -3.09 6.13 -19.53
CA ILE A 82 -2.38 5.53 -20.66
C ILE A 82 -1.86 6.59 -21.62
N SER A 83 -2.64 7.64 -21.89
CA SER A 83 -2.20 8.74 -22.77
C SER A 83 -0.95 9.46 -22.23
N ARG A 84 -0.73 9.49 -20.91
CA ARG A 84 0.41 10.16 -20.26
C ARG A 84 1.65 9.26 -20.10
N LEU A 85 1.55 7.98 -20.38
CA LEU A 85 2.71 7.08 -20.35
C LEU A 85 3.77 7.42 -21.41
N ARG A 86 3.45 8.27 -22.38
CA ARG A 86 4.35 8.74 -23.45
C ARG A 86 4.71 10.21 -23.30
N ASP A 87 4.46 10.81 -22.13
CA ASP A 87 4.84 12.21 -21.92
C ASP A 87 6.37 12.39 -22.09
N GLU A 88 6.78 13.49 -22.66
CA GLU A 88 8.21 13.80 -22.86
C GLU A 88 8.97 13.83 -21.53
N GLU A 89 8.31 14.29 -20.46
CA GLU A 89 8.89 14.44 -19.14
C GLU A 89 8.68 13.19 -18.28
N TRP A 90 9.75 12.66 -17.77
CA TRP A 90 9.74 11.40 -17.02
C TRP A 90 8.91 11.46 -15.72
N GLN A 91 8.86 12.63 -15.06
CA GLN A 91 8.06 12.78 -13.84
C GLN A 91 6.56 12.63 -14.11
N VAL A 92 6.09 13.03 -15.27
CA VAL A 92 4.69 12.84 -15.69
C VAL A 92 4.45 11.36 -16.01
N ARG A 93 5.37 10.71 -16.75
CA ARG A 93 5.29 9.27 -16.99
C ARG A 93 5.30 8.47 -15.70
N LEU A 94 6.18 8.84 -14.75
CA LEU A 94 6.27 8.18 -13.45
C LEU A 94 4.95 8.27 -12.67
N GLU A 95 4.37 9.47 -12.56
CA GLU A 95 3.10 9.66 -11.87
C GLU A 95 1.98 8.85 -12.54
N ALA A 96 1.87 8.92 -13.87
CA ALA A 96 0.85 8.18 -14.62
C ALA A 96 1.02 6.66 -14.47
N THR A 97 2.28 6.16 -14.50
CA THR A 97 2.58 4.74 -14.32
C THR A 97 2.22 4.26 -12.92
N GLY A 98 2.57 5.04 -11.89
CA GLY A 98 2.23 4.72 -10.51
C GLY A 98 0.71 4.63 -10.31
N ARG A 99 -0.05 5.63 -10.79
CA ARG A 99 -1.51 5.62 -10.70
C ARG A 99 -2.15 4.48 -11.49
N LEU A 100 -1.63 4.18 -12.68
CA LEU A 100 -2.12 3.06 -13.48
C LEU A 100 -1.85 1.70 -12.79
N ALA A 101 -0.68 1.56 -12.15
CA ALA A 101 -0.31 0.38 -11.38
C ALA A 101 -1.24 0.17 -10.16
N ASP A 102 -1.64 1.26 -9.49
CA ASP A 102 -2.51 1.21 -8.31
C ASP A 102 -3.95 0.78 -8.64
N LEU A 103 -4.38 0.91 -9.89
CA LEU A 103 -5.68 0.39 -10.34
C LEU A 103 -5.74 -1.15 -10.31
N ALA A 104 -4.61 -1.84 -10.35
CA ALA A 104 -4.47 -3.29 -10.28
C ALA A 104 -5.40 -4.08 -11.24
N ARG A 105 -5.65 -3.55 -12.44
CA ARG A 105 -6.54 -4.16 -13.44
C ARG A 105 -5.77 -5.00 -14.46
N PRO A 106 -6.13 -6.28 -14.67
CA PRO A 106 -5.42 -7.17 -15.59
C PRO A 106 -5.29 -6.66 -17.03
N GLU A 107 -6.28 -5.93 -17.53
CA GLU A 107 -6.30 -5.34 -18.87
C GLU A 107 -5.21 -4.27 -19.07
N LEU A 108 -4.74 -3.64 -17.99
CA LEU A 108 -3.72 -2.59 -18.03
C LEU A 108 -2.29 -3.14 -18.13
N ARG A 109 -2.11 -4.46 -17.96
CA ARG A 109 -0.79 -5.11 -18.02
C ARG A 109 0.00 -4.77 -19.28
N GLY A 110 -0.65 -4.74 -20.45
CA GLY A 110 0.01 -4.40 -21.70
C GLY A 110 0.57 -2.97 -21.73
N ALA A 111 -0.18 -2.02 -21.18
CA ALA A 111 0.26 -0.63 -21.06
C ALA A 111 1.45 -0.51 -20.10
N LEU A 112 1.39 -1.15 -18.94
CA LEU A 112 2.51 -1.19 -17.98
C LEU A 112 3.75 -1.89 -18.58
N ALA A 113 3.58 -2.99 -19.30
CA ALA A 113 4.69 -3.73 -19.89
C ALA A 113 5.48 -2.90 -20.92
N SER A 114 4.84 -1.97 -21.61
CA SER A 114 5.54 -1.06 -22.54
C SER A 114 6.54 -0.12 -21.86
N LEU A 115 6.46 0.04 -20.55
CA LEU A 115 7.34 0.91 -19.76
C LEU A 115 8.47 0.14 -19.04
N LEU A 116 8.54 -1.18 -19.18
CA LEU A 116 9.66 -1.96 -18.60
C LEU A 116 11.01 -1.61 -19.24
N GLU A 117 10.99 -0.96 -20.40
CA GLU A 117 12.18 -0.49 -21.12
C GLU A 117 12.31 1.05 -21.11
N ASP A 118 11.56 1.75 -20.25
CA ASP A 118 11.70 3.21 -20.12
C ASP A 118 13.15 3.58 -19.76
N PRO A 119 13.71 4.64 -20.34
CA PRO A 119 15.07 5.07 -20.02
C PRO A 119 15.28 5.38 -18.53
N VAL A 120 14.21 5.76 -17.81
CA VAL A 120 14.26 6.14 -16.39
C VAL A 120 13.96 4.94 -15.49
N PRO A 121 14.92 4.56 -14.60
CA PRO A 121 14.77 3.38 -13.73
C PRO A 121 13.53 3.42 -12.84
N GLU A 122 13.15 4.60 -12.33
CA GLU A 122 11.99 4.79 -11.48
C GLU A 122 10.68 4.46 -12.21
N VAL A 123 10.59 4.82 -13.50
CA VAL A 123 9.43 4.51 -14.35
C VAL A 123 9.36 2.99 -14.61
N ARG A 124 10.52 2.36 -14.97
CA ARG A 124 10.57 0.90 -15.10
C ARG A 124 10.13 0.19 -13.84
N PHE A 125 10.60 0.68 -12.69
CA PHE A 125 10.26 0.11 -11.39
C PHE A 125 8.75 0.17 -11.10
N GLU A 126 8.10 1.33 -11.30
CA GLU A 126 6.65 1.46 -11.09
C GLU A 126 5.84 0.54 -12.03
N ALA A 127 6.27 0.41 -13.27
CA ALA A 127 5.66 -0.51 -14.23
C ALA A 127 5.79 -1.97 -13.76
N ALA A 128 6.99 -2.37 -13.34
CA ALA A 128 7.26 -3.72 -12.84
C ALA A 128 6.48 -4.02 -11.54
N ARG A 129 6.36 -3.03 -10.64
CA ARG A 129 5.54 -3.13 -9.42
C ARG A 129 4.07 -3.37 -9.74
N GLY A 130 3.51 -2.59 -10.67
CA GLY A 130 2.13 -2.77 -11.10
C GLY A 130 1.86 -4.13 -11.74
N ILE A 131 2.80 -4.64 -12.54
CA ILE A 131 2.72 -5.96 -13.15
C ILE A 131 2.81 -7.06 -12.09
N ALA A 132 3.65 -6.89 -11.07
CA ALA A 132 3.75 -7.83 -9.95
C ALA A 132 2.48 -7.87 -9.10
N ALA A 133 1.79 -6.74 -8.91
CA ALA A 133 0.48 -6.68 -8.25
C ALA A 133 -0.58 -7.51 -8.99
N LEU A 134 -0.45 -7.66 -10.30
CA LEU A 134 -1.25 -8.57 -11.13
C LEU A 134 -0.75 -10.03 -11.11
N LYS A 135 0.19 -10.37 -10.21
CA LYS A 135 0.81 -11.70 -10.07
C LYS A 135 1.48 -12.19 -11.37
N HIS A 136 2.02 -11.28 -12.18
CA HIS A 136 2.62 -11.61 -13.45
C HIS A 136 4.15 -11.32 -13.44
N PRO A 137 5.00 -12.26 -13.92
CA PRO A 137 6.45 -12.17 -13.74
C PRO A 137 7.19 -11.29 -14.76
N ALA A 138 6.52 -10.62 -15.69
CA ALA A 138 7.18 -9.88 -16.77
C ALA A 138 8.13 -8.77 -16.27
N GLY A 139 7.89 -8.20 -15.08
CA GLY A 139 8.75 -7.18 -14.47
C GLY A 139 9.83 -7.72 -13.53
N LEU A 140 10.01 -9.06 -13.45
CA LEU A 140 10.89 -9.69 -12.47
C LEU A 140 12.32 -9.16 -12.49
N GLU A 141 12.93 -9.02 -13.68
CA GLU A 141 14.31 -8.57 -13.83
C GLU A 141 14.50 -7.14 -13.32
N VAL A 142 13.55 -6.24 -13.62
CA VAL A 142 13.56 -4.87 -13.12
C VAL A 142 13.45 -4.82 -11.59
N LEU A 143 12.59 -5.66 -11.00
CA LEU A 143 12.46 -5.73 -9.54
C LEU A 143 13.70 -6.32 -8.87
N VAL A 144 14.35 -7.30 -9.51
CA VAL A 144 15.62 -7.87 -9.01
C VAL A 144 16.75 -6.84 -9.09
N GLU A 145 16.85 -6.07 -10.17
CA GLU A 145 17.81 -4.97 -10.31
C GLU A 145 17.58 -3.90 -9.23
N ALA A 146 16.32 -3.58 -8.93
CA ALA A 146 15.94 -2.60 -7.91
C ALA A 146 16.35 -3.01 -6.47
N LEU A 147 16.70 -4.28 -6.22
CA LEU A 147 17.22 -4.73 -4.92
C LEU A 147 18.59 -4.10 -4.59
N ASP A 148 19.33 -3.64 -5.56
CA ASP A 148 20.62 -2.97 -5.35
C ASP A 148 20.46 -1.47 -5.04
N SER A 149 19.30 -0.89 -5.23
CA SER A 149 18.96 0.50 -4.88
C SER A 149 18.54 0.64 -3.42
N ASP A 150 19.21 1.50 -2.65
CA ASP A 150 18.82 1.76 -1.25
C ASP A 150 17.41 2.37 -1.12
N PHE A 151 16.95 3.10 -2.13
CA PHE A 151 15.64 3.76 -2.14
C PHE A 151 14.50 2.85 -2.61
N LEU A 152 14.79 1.90 -3.50
CA LEU A 152 13.76 1.05 -4.09
C LEU A 152 13.70 -0.35 -3.46
N ARG A 153 14.76 -0.78 -2.78
CA ARG A 153 14.93 -2.15 -2.26
C ARG A 153 13.73 -2.64 -1.47
N PHE A 154 13.28 -1.88 -0.48
CA PHE A 154 12.17 -2.28 0.37
C PHE A 154 10.88 -2.47 -0.44
N ARG A 155 10.59 -1.54 -1.35
CA ARG A 155 9.43 -1.62 -2.25
C ARG A 155 9.56 -2.77 -3.25
N ALA A 156 10.76 -3.03 -3.75
CA ALA A 156 11.06 -4.14 -4.65
C ALA A 156 10.82 -5.50 -3.96
N LEU A 157 11.26 -5.65 -2.70
CA LEU A 157 10.97 -6.84 -1.90
C LEU A 157 9.45 -7.04 -1.71
N GLY A 158 8.70 -5.96 -1.46
CA GLY A 158 7.25 -6.00 -1.36
C GLY A 158 6.58 -6.46 -2.66
N ALA A 159 7.05 -5.97 -3.81
CA ALA A 159 6.55 -6.39 -5.11
C ALA A 159 6.93 -7.85 -5.44
N LEU A 160 8.17 -8.25 -5.16
CA LEU A 160 8.63 -9.64 -5.35
C LEU A 160 7.86 -10.64 -4.47
N ALA A 161 7.42 -10.22 -3.27
CA ALA A 161 6.58 -11.03 -2.41
C ALA A 161 5.20 -11.36 -3.02
N GLN A 162 4.73 -10.57 -3.99
CA GLN A 162 3.45 -10.83 -4.67
C GLN A 162 3.59 -11.88 -5.79
N LEU A 163 4.81 -12.12 -6.27
CA LEU A 163 5.09 -13.10 -7.30
C LEU A 163 5.24 -14.50 -6.70
N GLU A 164 4.56 -15.47 -7.27
CA GLU A 164 4.73 -16.90 -6.97
C GLU A 164 5.72 -17.51 -7.99
N ASP A 165 6.97 -16.99 -7.99
CA ASP A 165 7.98 -17.35 -8.98
C ASP A 165 9.32 -17.66 -8.30
N ALA A 166 9.73 -18.91 -8.35
CA ALA A 166 10.97 -19.37 -7.72
C ALA A 166 12.24 -18.70 -8.24
N ARG A 167 12.20 -18.04 -9.41
CA ARG A 167 13.33 -17.26 -9.96
C ARG A 167 13.72 -16.08 -9.06
N VAL A 168 12.82 -15.64 -8.17
CA VAL A 168 13.08 -14.61 -7.15
C VAL A 168 14.14 -15.07 -6.14
N LEU A 169 14.14 -16.36 -5.77
CA LEU A 169 14.92 -16.90 -4.65
C LEU A 169 16.42 -16.60 -4.69
N PRO A 170 17.17 -16.82 -5.80
CA PRO A 170 18.61 -16.62 -5.81
C PRO A 170 19.01 -15.16 -5.51
N ALA A 171 18.25 -14.19 -6.04
CA ALA A 171 18.52 -12.76 -5.83
C ALA A 171 18.22 -12.34 -4.40
N VAL A 172 17.05 -12.71 -3.88
CA VAL A 172 16.65 -12.37 -2.51
C VAL A 172 17.53 -13.07 -1.48
N LYS A 173 17.95 -14.29 -1.73
CA LYS A 173 18.87 -15.03 -0.85
C LYS A 173 20.25 -14.37 -0.77
N ARG A 174 20.81 -13.93 -1.88
CA ARG A 174 22.05 -13.13 -1.88
C ARG A 174 21.90 -11.84 -1.08
N LEU A 175 20.78 -11.14 -1.24
CA LEU A 175 20.48 -9.93 -0.48
C LEU A 175 20.37 -10.22 1.02
N PHE A 176 19.60 -11.23 1.41
CA PHE A 176 19.38 -11.63 2.80
C PHE A 176 20.68 -11.92 3.56
N HIS A 177 21.70 -12.46 2.87
CA HIS A 177 23.01 -12.75 3.44
C HIS A 177 23.98 -11.56 3.38
N LYS A 178 23.62 -10.40 2.81
CA LYS A 178 24.47 -9.20 2.91
C LYS A 178 24.66 -8.80 4.36
N TRP A 179 25.92 -8.60 4.78
CA TRP A 179 26.29 -8.34 6.17
C TRP A 179 25.69 -7.05 6.74
N LEU A 180 25.66 -5.97 5.96
CA LEU A 180 25.16 -4.65 6.38
C LEU A 180 23.78 -4.33 5.84
N LEU A 181 22.94 -5.34 5.61
CA LEU A 181 21.57 -5.09 5.17
C LEU A 181 20.76 -4.44 6.29
N PRO A 182 20.05 -3.32 6.05
CA PRO A 182 19.15 -2.71 7.01
C PRO A 182 18.13 -3.71 7.58
N ALA A 183 17.79 -3.55 8.85
CA ALA A 183 16.94 -4.53 9.55
C ALA A 183 15.59 -4.75 8.87
N PHE A 184 14.92 -3.67 8.45
CA PHE A 184 13.65 -3.75 7.73
C PHE A 184 13.77 -4.49 6.40
N ASP A 185 14.82 -4.19 5.61
CA ASP A 185 15.08 -4.88 4.35
C ASP A 185 15.33 -6.37 4.56
N LYS A 186 16.08 -6.71 5.62
CA LYS A 186 16.37 -8.11 5.96
C LYS A 186 15.12 -8.86 6.39
N THR A 187 14.25 -8.23 7.16
CA THR A 187 12.97 -8.82 7.59
C THR A 187 12.04 -9.02 6.40
N GLN A 188 11.96 -8.06 5.50
CA GLN A 188 11.18 -8.18 4.28
C GLN A 188 11.74 -9.28 3.35
N ALA A 189 13.08 -9.34 3.19
CA ALA A 189 13.72 -10.41 2.42
C ALA A 189 13.43 -11.80 3.00
N ALA A 190 13.47 -11.95 4.34
CA ALA A 190 13.09 -13.19 5.01
C ALA A 190 11.62 -13.55 4.73
N GLY A 191 10.72 -12.56 4.69
CA GLY A 191 9.31 -12.75 4.31
C GLY A 191 9.16 -13.28 2.88
N VAL A 192 9.88 -12.70 1.93
CA VAL A 192 9.87 -13.17 0.53
C VAL A 192 10.38 -14.61 0.44
N LEU A 193 11.51 -14.91 1.09
CA LEU A 193 12.08 -16.27 1.13
C LEU A 193 11.09 -17.27 1.71
N ALA A 194 10.51 -16.97 2.87
CA ALA A 194 9.56 -17.84 3.56
C ALA A 194 8.30 -18.08 2.73
N LYS A 195 7.77 -17.06 2.05
CA LYS A 195 6.61 -17.18 1.16
C LYS A 195 6.87 -18.13 -0.02
N GLN A 196 8.13 -18.18 -0.48
CA GLN A 196 8.57 -19.12 -1.53
C GLN A 196 8.97 -20.52 -0.97
N GLY A 197 8.68 -20.78 0.30
CA GLY A 197 8.95 -22.07 0.94
C GLY A 197 10.37 -22.25 1.49
N ASP A 198 11.19 -21.19 1.55
CA ASP A 198 12.52 -21.26 2.14
C ASP A 198 12.43 -21.31 3.67
N ALA A 199 12.90 -22.43 4.27
CA ALA A 199 12.83 -22.67 5.71
C ALA A 199 13.71 -21.69 6.51
N GLU A 200 14.81 -21.19 5.95
CA GLU A 200 15.71 -20.26 6.61
C GLU A 200 15.00 -18.90 6.84
N GLY A 201 14.28 -18.41 5.83
CA GLY A 201 13.47 -17.19 5.94
C GLY A 201 12.42 -17.30 7.05
N ALA A 202 11.66 -18.39 7.06
CA ALA A 202 10.63 -18.63 8.08
C ALA A 202 11.20 -18.74 9.49
N ALA A 203 12.29 -19.48 9.68
CA ALA A 203 12.96 -19.63 10.96
C ALA A 203 13.54 -18.30 11.47
N TRP A 204 14.12 -17.49 10.57
CA TRP A 204 14.65 -16.18 10.90
C TRP A 204 13.54 -15.23 11.37
N LEU A 205 12.39 -15.18 10.67
CA LEU A 205 11.25 -14.38 11.07
C LEU A 205 10.78 -14.76 12.48
N LEU A 206 10.58 -16.04 12.74
CA LEU A 206 10.13 -16.52 14.06
C LEU A 206 11.13 -16.14 15.16
N GLN A 207 12.44 -16.26 14.90
CA GLN A 207 13.47 -15.82 15.85
C GLN A 207 13.43 -14.30 16.06
N ARG A 208 13.17 -13.52 15.00
CA ARG A 208 13.12 -12.05 15.06
C ARG A 208 11.99 -11.55 15.94
N THR A 209 10.84 -12.22 15.98
CA THR A 209 9.72 -11.88 16.89
C THR A 209 10.12 -11.84 18.38
N ARG A 210 11.21 -12.52 18.76
CA ARG A 210 11.70 -12.60 20.14
C ARG A 210 12.64 -11.46 20.53
N LYS A 211 13.04 -10.61 19.57
CA LYS A 211 13.97 -9.50 19.77
C LYS A 211 13.21 -8.24 20.21
N LYS A 212 12.82 -8.14 21.47
CA LYS A 212 11.90 -7.09 22.00
C LYS A 212 12.28 -5.65 21.62
N TRP A 213 13.55 -5.33 21.45
CA TRP A 213 14.04 -3.97 21.18
C TRP A 213 14.38 -3.73 19.70
N SER A 214 13.98 -4.61 18.83
CA SER A 214 14.24 -4.45 17.39
C SER A 214 13.16 -3.63 16.72
N GLN A 215 13.55 -2.59 15.98
CA GLN A 215 12.62 -1.69 15.29
C GLN A 215 11.74 -2.40 14.24
N ASP A 216 12.25 -3.45 13.63
CA ASP A 216 11.57 -4.28 12.62
C ASP A 216 10.79 -5.46 13.22
N ARG A 217 10.68 -5.55 14.57
CA ARG A 217 10.01 -6.66 15.24
C ARG A 217 8.54 -6.77 14.88
N ALA A 218 7.82 -5.64 14.82
CA ALA A 218 6.40 -5.63 14.46
C ALA A 218 6.18 -6.19 13.05
N LEU A 219 7.03 -5.81 12.08
CA LEU A 219 7.02 -6.36 10.74
C LEU A 219 7.28 -7.88 10.74
N ALA A 220 8.25 -8.35 11.53
CA ALA A 220 8.53 -9.79 11.64
C ALA A 220 7.36 -10.57 12.26
N VAL A 221 6.66 -10.00 13.24
CA VAL A 221 5.48 -10.58 13.88
C VAL A 221 4.36 -10.75 12.86
N GLU A 222 4.05 -9.71 12.10
CA GLU A 222 3.00 -9.75 11.08
C GLU A 222 3.36 -10.72 9.95
N LEU A 223 4.58 -10.65 9.42
CA LEU A 223 5.05 -11.54 8.36
C LEU A 223 5.06 -13.02 8.77
N CYS A 224 5.34 -13.36 10.06
CA CYS A 224 5.24 -14.73 10.54
C CYS A 224 3.86 -15.34 10.29
N GLY A 225 2.79 -14.57 10.51
CA GLY A 225 1.43 -14.98 10.20
C GLY A 225 1.17 -15.07 8.70
N ALA A 226 1.55 -14.02 7.96
CA ALA A 226 1.30 -13.91 6.53
C ALA A 226 1.97 -15.03 5.71
N VAL A 227 3.18 -15.45 6.10
CA VAL A 227 3.89 -16.57 5.45
C VAL A 227 3.58 -17.94 6.09
N LYS A 228 2.71 -17.97 7.09
CA LYS A 228 2.33 -19.19 7.83
C LYS A 228 3.55 -19.95 8.38
N ALA A 229 4.49 -19.19 8.98
CA ALA A 229 5.73 -19.77 9.48
C ALA A 229 5.47 -20.88 10.52
N PRO A 230 6.21 -22.00 10.49
CA PRO A 230 6.06 -23.06 11.49
C PRO A 230 6.23 -22.52 12.92
N GLY A 231 5.27 -22.76 13.80
CA GLY A 231 5.23 -22.24 15.17
C GLY A 231 4.74 -20.80 15.31
N ALA A 232 4.27 -20.18 14.23
CA ALA A 232 3.72 -18.82 14.25
C ALA A 232 2.50 -18.71 15.17
N LEU A 233 1.58 -19.67 15.13
CA LEU A 233 0.32 -19.59 15.88
C LEU A 233 0.58 -19.41 17.39
N GLU A 234 1.39 -20.28 17.97
CA GLU A 234 1.73 -20.25 19.39
C GLU A 234 2.48 -18.97 19.75
N ARG A 235 3.42 -18.56 18.87
CA ARG A 235 4.20 -17.34 19.10
C ARG A 235 3.36 -16.07 19.02
N LEU A 236 2.47 -15.97 18.04
CA LEU A 236 1.58 -14.82 17.89
C LEU A 236 0.58 -14.74 19.05
N LYS A 237 0.08 -15.89 19.52
CA LYS A 237 -0.75 -15.97 20.72
C LYS A 237 -0.01 -15.43 21.95
N GLU A 238 1.22 -15.87 22.21
CA GLU A 238 2.04 -15.37 23.33
C GLU A 238 2.19 -13.84 23.31
N ILE A 239 2.39 -13.24 22.13
CA ILE A 239 2.52 -11.79 21.97
C ILE A 239 1.16 -11.10 22.19
N LEU A 240 0.09 -11.66 21.66
CA LEU A 240 -1.25 -11.10 21.77
C LEU A 240 -1.73 -11.04 23.24
N GLU A 241 -1.44 -12.09 24.01
CA GLU A 241 -1.86 -12.26 25.40
C GLU A 241 -0.99 -11.47 26.40
N ASP A 242 0.22 -11.03 26.05
CA ASP A 242 1.06 -10.19 26.90
C ASP A 242 0.61 -8.72 26.83
N PRO A 243 -0.06 -8.16 27.87
CA PRO A 243 -0.61 -6.79 27.83
C PRO A 243 0.47 -5.72 27.76
N LYS A 244 1.75 -6.08 27.98
CA LYS A 244 2.91 -5.17 27.91
C LYS A 244 3.65 -5.26 26.59
N ASP A 245 3.25 -6.15 25.69
CA ASP A 245 3.92 -6.30 24.41
C ASP A 245 3.40 -5.27 23.40
N GLU A 246 4.28 -4.40 22.92
CA GLU A 246 3.97 -3.35 21.96
C GLU A 246 3.57 -3.90 20.57
N CYS A 247 3.82 -5.19 20.30
CA CYS A 247 3.46 -5.82 19.02
C CYS A 247 2.10 -6.57 19.06
N ARG A 248 1.24 -6.32 20.06
CA ARG A 248 -0.08 -6.97 20.16
C ARG A 248 -0.93 -6.78 18.91
N GLY A 249 -0.96 -5.56 18.35
CA GLY A 249 -1.66 -5.27 17.11
C GLY A 249 -1.07 -6.04 15.91
N ALA A 250 0.24 -6.01 15.75
CA ALA A 250 0.90 -6.79 14.69
C ALA A 250 0.63 -8.31 14.84
N ALA A 251 0.54 -8.82 16.08
CA ALA A 251 0.18 -10.21 16.32
C ALA A 251 -1.29 -10.50 15.95
N ALA A 252 -2.20 -9.57 16.21
CA ALA A 252 -3.61 -9.70 15.82
C ALA A 252 -3.76 -9.78 14.29
N ARG A 253 -3.14 -8.85 13.56
CA ARG A 253 -3.12 -8.90 12.09
C ARG A 253 -2.45 -10.19 11.58
N GLY A 254 -1.31 -10.57 12.17
CA GLY A 254 -0.60 -11.81 11.83
C GLY A 254 -1.46 -13.06 12.03
N LEU A 255 -2.26 -13.14 13.09
CA LEU A 255 -3.19 -14.25 13.33
C LEU A 255 -4.30 -14.29 12.29
N GLY A 256 -4.81 -13.14 11.86
CA GLY A 256 -5.76 -13.03 10.75
C GLY A 256 -5.18 -13.59 9.46
N TRP A 257 -3.96 -13.18 9.08
CA TRP A 257 -3.25 -13.68 7.90
C TRP A 257 -2.92 -15.18 7.97
N LEU A 258 -2.62 -15.69 9.17
CA LEU A 258 -2.36 -17.11 9.38
C LEU A 258 -3.57 -17.97 8.98
N GLY A 259 -4.78 -17.46 9.25
CA GLY A 259 -6.02 -18.10 8.87
C GLY A 259 -6.36 -19.34 9.70
N ASP A 260 -5.79 -19.50 10.91
CA ASP A 260 -6.09 -20.61 11.81
C ASP A 260 -7.27 -20.26 12.72
N ALA A 261 -8.38 -20.99 12.58
CA ALA A 261 -9.62 -20.73 13.32
C ALA A 261 -9.45 -20.74 14.86
N ARG A 262 -8.42 -21.39 15.39
CA ARG A 262 -8.07 -21.34 16.82
C ARG A 262 -7.78 -19.94 17.35
N ALA A 263 -7.43 -18.99 16.46
CA ALA A 263 -7.18 -17.60 16.82
C ALA A 263 -8.47 -16.80 17.12
N LEU A 264 -9.63 -17.24 16.63
CA LEU A 264 -10.89 -16.51 16.76
C LEU A 264 -11.19 -16.08 18.21
N PRO A 265 -11.19 -16.96 19.24
CA PRO A 265 -11.49 -16.55 20.60
C PRO A 265 -10.47 -15.58 21.19
N TRP A 266 -9.19 -15.64 20.77
CA TRP A 266 -8.15 -14.74 21.27
C TRP A 266 -8.29 -13.34 20.68
N LEU A 267 -8.58 -13.24 19.38
CA LEU A 267 -8.85 -11.98 18.71
C LEU A 267 -10.12 -11.33 19.22
N ALA A 268 -11.19 -12.13 19.41
CA ALA A 268 -12.44 -11.64 19.98
C ALA A 268 -12.26 -11.11 21.42
N ALA A 269 -11.44 -11.76 22.24
CA ALA A 269 -11.12 -11.29 23.59
C ALA A 269 -10.38 -9.94 23.55
N LEU A 270 -9.38 -9.74 22.67
CA LEU A 270 -8.70 -8.44 22.54
C LEU A 270 -9.64 -7.35 22.01
N LEU A 271 -10.50 -7.65 21.05
CA LEU A 271 -11.48 -6.70 20.52
C LEU A 271 -12.45 -6.20 21.60
N GLN A 272 -12.86 -7.08 22.52
CA GLN A 272 -13.81 -6.79 23.61
C GLN A 272 -13.16 -6.15 24.83
N ASP A 273 -11.83 -6.18 24.94
CA ASP A 273 -11.07 -5.58 26.05
C ASP A 273 -11.08 -4.05 25.95
N THR A 274 -12.06 -3.41 26.60
CA THR A 274 -12.15 -1.94 26.63
C THR A 274 -11.03 -1.25 27.42
N GLY A 275 -10.19 -2.00 28.12
CA GLY A 275 -8.99 -1.49 28.78
C GLY A 275 -7.76 -1.49 27.87
N ALA A 276 -7.82 -2.17 26.72
CA ALA A 276 -6.77 -2.12 25.69
C ALA A 276 -6.88 -0.83 24.86
N ALA A 277 -5.75 -0.39 24.29
CA ALA A 277 -5.75 0.73 23.35
C ALA A 277 -6.65 0.44 22.13
N GLU A 278 -7.37 1.46 21.64
CA GLU A 278 -8.29 1.30 20.51
C GLU A 278 -7.58 0.78 19.26
N ASP A 279 -6.33 1.19 18.99
CA ASP A 279 -5.54 0.70 17.87
C ASP A 279 -5.38 -0.84 17.89
N TYR A 280 -5.10 -1.42 19.07
CA TYR A 280 -4.99 -2.88 19.18
C TYR A 280 -6.32 -3.59 18.97
N ARG A 281 -7.42 -2.95 19.38
CA ARG A 281 -8.76 -3.46 19.17
C ARG A 281 -9.17 -3.39 17.69
N LEU A 282 -8.77 -2.33 16.98
CA LEU A 282 -8.91 -2.22 15.51
C LEU A 282 -8.11 -3.31 14.79
N ASP A 283 -6.85 -3.51 15.18
CA ASP A 283 -6.02 -4.59 14.64
C ASP A 283 -6.63 -5.99 14.88
N ALA A 284 -7.31 -6.18 16.02
CA ALA A 284 -8.00 -7.43 16.29
C ALA A 284 -9.27 -7.58 15.42
N ALA A 285 -9.98 -6.49 15.13
CA ALA A 285 -11.12 -6.49 14.20
C ALA A 285 -10.66 -6.84 12.77
N ASP A 286 -9.58 -6.23 12.27
CA ASP A 286 -8.97 -6.58 10.99
C ASP A 286 -8.60 -8.08 10.94
N GLY A 287 -7.94 -8.58 12.01
CA GLY A 287 -7.61 -10.00 12.14
C GLY A 287 -8.83 -10.91 12.08
N LEU A 288 -9.93 -10.56 12.73
CA LEU A 288 -11.19 -11.31 12.72
C LEU A 288 -11.87 -11.31 11.34
N CYS A 289 -11.88 -10.18 10.66
CA CYS A 289 -12.41 -10.07 9.30
C CYS A 289 -11.62 -10.95 8.31
N ARG A 290 -10.29 -10.98 8.43
CA ARG A 290 -9.40 -11.80 7.58
C ARG A 290 -9.47 -13.28 7.87
N LEU A 291 -9.78 -13.66 9.11
CA LEU A 291 -9.88 -15.07 9.50
C LEU A 291 -10.97 -15.83 8.71
N GLY A 292 -11.99 -15.10 8.23
CA GLY A 292 -12.97 -15.58 7.27
C GLY A 292 -14.28 -16.18 7.82
N PRO A 293 -14.37 -16.78 9.03
CA PRO A 293 -15.65 -17.23 9.55
C PRO A 293 -16.63 -16.07 9.79
N PRO A 294 -17.94 -16.24 9.52
CA PRO A 294 -18.94 -15.20 9.75
C PRO A 294 -19.00 -14.73 11.22
N GLU A 295 -18.67 -15.62 12.17
CA GLU A 295 -18.59 -15.31 13.59
C GLU A 295 -17.59 -14.18 13.90
N GLY A 296 -16.48 -14.11 13.19
CA GLY A 296 -15.50 -13.02 13.33
C GLY A 296 -16.13 -11.66 13.07
N ARG A 297 -16.88 -11.55 11.98
CA ARG A 297 -17.61 -10.32 11.62
C ARG A 297 -18.75 -9.98 12.58
N GLU A 298 -19.40 -10.98 13.18
CA GLU A 298 -20.41 -10.76 14.22
C GLU A 298 -19.77 -10.13 15.46
N HIS A 299 -18.59 -10.58 15.88
CA HIS A 299 -17.82 -9.95 16.95
C HIS A 299 -17.46 -8.50 16.64
N VAL A 300 -16.99 -8.22 15.42
CA VAL A 300 -16.66 -6.86 14.98
C VAL A 300 -17.89 -5.96 15.00
N ARG A 301 -19.03 -6.41 14.45
CA ARG A 301 -20.28 -5.65 14.44
C ARG A 301 -20.79 -5.33 15.85
N ALA A 302 -20.68 -6.28 16.76
CA ALA A 302 -21.08 -6.09 18.16
C ALA A 302 -20.16 -5.12 18.92
N ALA A 303 -18.91 -4.97 18.49
CA ALA A 303 -17.92 -4.11 19.14
C ALA A 303 -18.00 -2.64 18.71
N VAL A 304 -18.57 -2.31 17.54
CA VAL A 304 -18.66 -0.92 17.03
C VAL A 304 -19.12 0.09 18.08
N PRO A 305 -20.21 -0.15 18.86
CA PRO A 305 -20.68 0.82 19.86
C PRO A 305 -19.73 1.02 21.04
N THR A 306 -18.73 0.16 21.22
CA THR A 306 -17.79 0.19 22.35
C THR A 306 -16.55 1.04 22.09
N PHE A 307 -16.41 1.58 20.87
CA PHE A 307 -15.33 2.49 20.53
C PHE A 307 -15.71 3.93 20.79
N SER A 308 -14.79 4.72 21.36
CA SER A 308 -15.03 6.12 21.69
C SER A 308 -14.82 7.04 20.49
N SER A 309 -13.82 6.75 19.64
CA SER A 309 -13.48 7.52 18.44
C SER A 309 -14.53 7.31 17.34
N PRO A 310 -15.09 8.40 16.76
CA PRO A 310 -15.93 8.31 15.56
C PRO A 310 -15.18 7.71 14.37
N GLU A 311 -13.91 8.06 14.21
CA GLU A 311 -13.02 7.58 13.13
C GLU A 311 -12.84 6.06 13.22
N ALA A 312 -12.62 5.53 14.43
CA ALA A 312 -12.50 4.09 14.65
C ALA A 312 -13.79 3.33 14.34
N ARG A 313 -14.95 3.94 14.59
CA ARG A 313 -16.26 3.33 14.22
C ARG A 313 -16.44 3.28 12.71
N GLU A 314 -16.09 4.36 12.01
CA GLU A 314 -16.13 4.43 10.55
C GLU A 314 -15.22 3.36 9.93
N GLU A 315 -13.98 3.22 10.42
CA GLU A 315 -13.05 2.19 10.00
C GLU A 315 -13.59 0.77 10.17
N LEU A 316 -14.24 0.48 11.32
CA LEU A 316 -14.88 -0.81 11.56
C LEU A 316 -16.06 -1.08 10.60
N GLU A 317 -16.84 -0.05 10.29
CA GLU A 317 -17.94 -0.16 9.33
C GLU A 317 -17.42 -0.42 7.91
N GLU A 318 -16.33 0.22 7.49
CA GLU A 318 -15.64 -0.04 6.22
C GLU A 318 -15.13 -1.49 6.16
N MET A 319 -14.43 -1.97 7.20
CA MET A 319 -13.96 -3.37 7.28
C MET A 319 -15.11 -4.38 7.12
N LEU A 320 -16.30 -4.06 7.63
CA LEU A 320 -17.49 -4.90 7.51
C LEU A 320 -18.09 -4.88 6.09
N GLN A 321 -17.90 -3.81 5.32
CA GLN A 321 -18.40 -3.68 3.95
C GLN A 321 -17.47 -4.34 2.91
N GLU A 322 -16.15 -4.26 3.07
CA GLU A 322 -15.15 -4.78 2.12
C GLU A 322 -15.20 -6.30 1.88
N GLY A 323 -15.99 -7.03 2.57
CA GLY A 323 -16.04 -8.49 2.46
C GLY A 323 -17.42 -9.05 2.14
N THR A 324 -18.32 -8.22 1.63
CA THR A 324 -19.58 -8.67 1.03
C THR A 324 -19.47 -8.64 -0.49
#